data_a4d8c6bcc558a9da672228d0cb8099cf
#
_entry.id   a4d8c6bcc558a9da672228d0cb8099cf
#
_cell.length_a   1.000
_cell.length_b   1.000
_cell.length_c   1.000
_cell.angle_alpha   90.00
_cell.angle_beta   90.00
_cell.angle_gamma   90.00
#
_symmetry.space_group_name_H-M   'P 1'
#
loop_
_entity.id
_entity.type
_entity.pdbx_description
1 polymer ?
#
loop_
_entity_poly.entity_id
_entity_poly.type
_entity_poly.pdbx_seq_one_letter_code
_entity_poly.pdbx_strand_id
1 'polypeptide(L)'
;MTIKENIETYSPSLENISKIRPVRFNKKKSKKKEVGLVAEELAEMFPELVETDEKGNAVGVNYSRAVAVLLHGFKELYKEVKELKEKI
;
A
#
# COMPACT_ATOMS: atom_id res chain seq x y z
N MET A 1 -21.91 10.08 -13.61
CA MET A 1 -20.84 10.56 -14.50
C MET A 1 -19.47 10.35 -13.85
N THR A 2 -18.52 9.85 -14.59
CA THR A 2 -17.17 9.67 -14.10
C THR A 2 -16.28 10.83 -14.54
N ILE A 3 -15.38 11.26 -13.65
CA ILE A 3 -14.37 12.27 -13.95
C ILE A 3 -13.01 11.66 -14.29
N LYS A 4 -12.97 10.36 -14.34
CA LYS A 4 -11.72 9.62 -14.59
C LYS A 4 -11.60 9.27 -16.06
N GLU A 5 -10.37 9.33 -16.56
CA GLU A 5 -10.05 8.97 -17.94
C GLU A 5 -8.94 7.92 -17.93
N ASN A 6 -8.80 7.20 -19.04
CA ASN A 6 -7.71 6.24 -19.25
C ASN A 6 -7.58 5.25 -18.08
N ILE A 7 -8.72 4.65 -17.73
CA ILE A 7 -8.75 3.70 -16.61
C ILE A 7 -8.01 2.42 -17.00
N GLU A 8 -6.98 2.08 -16.23
CA GLU A 8 -6.18 0.88 -16.42
C GLU A 8 -6.20 0.05 -15.16
N THR A 9 -6.02 -1.27 -15.32
CA THR A 9 -5.88 -2.13 -14.16
C THR A 9 -4.54 -1.89 -13.49
N TYR A 10 -4.56 -1.69 -12.17
CA TYR A 10 -3.36 -1.50 -11.38
C TYR A 10 -2.98 -2.86 -10.77
N SER A 11 -1.79 -3.35 -11.08
CA SER A 11 -1.39 -4.72 -10.73
C SER A 11 -0.01 -4.75 -10.07
N PRO A 12 0.11 -4.24 -8.85
CA PRO A 12 1.38 -4.33 -8.14
C PRO A 12 1.73 -5.78 -7.80
N SER A 13 3.01 -6.08 -7.70
CA SER A 13 3.50 -7.42 -7.45
C SER A 13 3.13 -7.88 -6.03
N LEU A 14 2.63 -9.11 -5.92
CA LEU A 14 2.30 -9.70 -4.61
C LEU A 14 3.54 -9.78 -3.73
N GLU A 15 4.69 -10.05 -4.31
CA GLU A 15 5.96 -10.07 -3.59
C GLU A 15 6.25 -8.72 -2.94
N ASN A 16 6.10 -7.62 -3.69
CA ASN A 16 6.33 -6.28 -3.14
C ASN A 16 5.32 -5.92 -2.06
N ILE A 17 4.05 -6.32 -2.26
CA ILE A 17 3.01 -6.08 -1.25
C ILE A 17 3.39 -6.79 0.06
N SER A 18 3.94 -8.00 -0.02
CA SER A 18 4.32 -8.78 1.16
C SER A 18 5.46 -8.13 1.95
N LYS A 19 6.21 -7.23 1.33
CA LYS A 19 7.33 -6.53 1.98
C LYS A 19 6.90 -5.27 2.72
N ILE A 20 5.65 -4.84 2.57
CA ILE A 20 5.13 -3.69 3.29
C ILE A 20 5.07 -4.05 4.77
N ARG A 21 5.65 -3.20 5.61
CA ARG A 21 5.76 -3.47 7.05
C ARG A 21 4.85 -2.55 7.85
N PRO A 22 3.73 -3.07 8.38
CA PRO A 22 2.92 -2.27 9.31
C PRO A 22 3.69 -2.07 10.61
N VAL A 23 3.60 -0.88 11.17
CA VAL A 23 4.33 -0.55 12.38
C VAL A 23 3.42 0.11 13.40
N ARG A 24 3.81 0.02 14.66
CA ARG A 24 3.19 0.78 15.75
C ARG A 24 4.20 1.83 16.16
N PHE A 25 3.74 3.04 16.33
CA PHE A 25 4.63 4.16 16.66
C PHE A 25 3.93 5.14 17.59
N ASN A 26 4.72 6.02 18.21
CA ASN A 26 4.21 7.10 19.03
C ASN A 26 4.31 8.41 18.25
N LYS A 27 3.24 9.19 18.23
CA LYS A 27 3.30 10.53 17.64
C LYS A 27 4.14 11.44 18.54
N LYS A 28 5.02 12.21 17.93
CA LYS A 28 5.94 13.07 18.68
C LYS A 28 5.25 14.08 19.59
N LYS A 29 4.21 14.73 19.10
CA LYS A 29 3.53 15.79 19.85
C LYS A 29 2.56 15.28 20.89
N SER A 30 1.71 14.33 20.53
CA SER A 30 0.64 13.84 21.41
C SER A 30 1.04 12.65 22.25
N LYS A 31 2.16 11.99 21.92
CA LYS A 31 2.62 10.76 22.57
C LYS A 31 1.64 9.60 22.43
N LYS A 32 0.63 9.74 21.60
CA LYS A 32 -0.34 8.68 21.34
C LYS A 32 0.28 7.59 20.49
N LYS A 33 -0.10 6.36 20.77
CA LYS A 33 0.32 5.21 19.97
C LYS A 33 -0.58 5.10 18.75
N GLU A 34 0.04 4.87 17.61
CA GLU A 34 -0.68 4.71 16.36
C GLU A 34 -0.13 3.51 15.59
N VAL A 35 -0.92 3.02 14.66
CA VAL A 35 -0.53 1.95 13.76
C VAL A 35 -0.53 2.51 12.35
N GLY A 36 0.48 2.20 11.57
CA GLY A 36 0.55 2.70 10.21
C GLY A 36 1.78 2.20 9.48
N LEU A 37 2.15 2.92 8.43
CA LEU A 37 3.28 2.57 7.57
C LEU A 37 4.30 3.70 7.64
N VAL A 38 5.57 3.35 7.43
CA VAL A 38 6.65 4.32 7.39
C VAL A 38 6.83 4.81 5.97
N ALA A 39 6.62 6.11 5.74
CA ALA A 39 6.65 6.69 4.40
C ALA A 39 7.96 6.44 3.67
N GLU A 40 9.09 6.59 4.34
CA GLU A 40 10.40 6.41 3.74
C GLU A 40 10.63 4.97 3.27
N GLU A 41 10.17 3.98 4.03
CA GLU A 41 10.27 2.57 3.64
C GLU A 41 9.37 2.27 2.46
N LEU A 42 8.15 2.81 2.51
CA LEU A 42 7.15 2.57 1.46
C LEU A 42 7.57 3.19 0.13
N ALA A 43 8.22 4.36 0.19
CA ALA A 43 8.64 5.09 -1.01
C ALA A 43 9.59 4.30 -1.90
N GLU A 44 10.36 3.39 -1.34
CA GLU A 44 11.31 2.58 -2.10
C GLU A 44 10.61 1.62 -3.06
N MET A 45 9.44 1.11 -2.68
CA MET A 45 8.71 0.14 -3.48
C MET A 45 7.46 0.72 -4.14
N PHE A 46 6.81 1.64 -3.45
CA PHE A 46 5.53 2.20 -3.89
C PHE A 46 5.55 3.73 -3.76
N PRO A 47 6.36 4.41 -4.57
CA PRO A 47 6.41 5.88 -4.52
C PRO A 47 5.04 6.53 -4.75
N GLU A 48 4.16 5.86 -5.49
CA GLU A 48 2.80 6.36 -5.77
C GLU A 48 1.91 6.41 -4.52
N LEU A 49 2.31 5.75 -3.44
CA LEU A 49 1.54 5.73 -2.19
C LEU A 49 2.03 6.76 -1.18
N VAL A 50 3.03 7.54 -1.53
CA VAL A 50 3.71 8.43 -0.59
C VAL A 50 3.48 9.88 -0.98
N GLU A 51 3.19 10.71 0.04
CA GLU A 51 3.12 12.15 -0.13
C GLU A 51 4.52 12.72 0.05
N THR A 52 4.91 13.66 -0.80
CA THR A 52 6.24 14.27 -0.73
C THR A 52 6.14 15.77 -0.56
N ASP A 53 7.19 16.37 0.01
CA ASP A 53 7.29 17.82 0.11
C ASP A 53 7.89 18.40 -1.17
N GLU A 54 8.11 19.71 -1.19
CA GLU A 54 8.67 20.41 -2.36
C GLU A 54 10.06 19.92 -2.75
N LYS A 55 10.79 19.36 -1.79
CA LYS A 55 12.15 18.85 -2.01
C LYS A 55 12.16 17.37 -2.39
N GLY A 56 10.99 16.75 -2.43
CA GLY A 56 10.88 15.33 -2.77
C GLY A 56 11.04 14.38 -1.60
N ASN A 57 11.08 14.90 -0.38
CA ASN A 57 11.17 14.06 0.82
C ASN A 57 9.83 13.41 1.13
N ALA A 58 9.84 12.15 1.54
CA ALA A 58 8.63 11.44 1.95
C ALA A 58 8.14 11.98 3.28
N VAL A 59 6.93 12.52 3.31
CA VAL A 59 6.36 13.14 4.51
C VAL A 59 5.07 12.47 5.00
N GLY A 60 4.49 11.58 4.22
CA GLY A 60 3.27 10.90 4.65
C GLY A 60 2.87 9.79 3.70
N VAL A 61 1.88 9.02 4.10
CA VAL A 61 1.35 7.90 3.33
C VAL A 61 -0.07 8.20 2.90
N ASN A 62 -0.36 7.96 1.62
CA ASN A 62 -1.72 8.07 1.11
C ASN A 62 -2.43 6.74 1.33
N TYR A 63 -3.14 6.62 2.45
CA TYR A 63 -3.80 5.37 2.82
C TYR A 63 -4.95 5.00 1.90
N SER A 64 -5.59 5.98 1.28
CA SER A 64 -6.65 5.70 0.31
C SER A 64 -6.10 4.92 -0.88
N ARG A 65 -4.91 5.32 -1.36
CA ARG A 65 -4.25 4.60 -2.45
C ARG A 65 -3.74 3.24 -1.99
N ALA A 66 -3.29 3.15 -0.74
CA ALA A 66 -2.81 1.89 -0.17
C ALA A 66 -3.91 0.83 -0.13
N VAL A 67 -5.17 1.25 0.05
CA VAL A 67 -6.31 0.33 0.00
C VAL A 67 -6.38 -0.38 -1.36
N ALA A 68 -6.11 0.35 -2.45
CA ALA A 68 -6.12 -0.25 -3.78
C ALA A 68 -5.04 -1.34 -3.92
N VAL A 69 -3.87 -1.10 -3.34
CA VAL A 69 -2.78 -2.08 -3.34
C VAL A 69 -3.19 -3.33 -2.56
N LEU A 70 -3.74 -3.13 -1.37
CA LEU A 70 -4.18 -4.26 -0.53
C LEU A 70 -5.29 -5.05 -1.17
N LEU A 71 -6.23 -4.37 -1.83
CA LEU A 71 -7.32 -5.05 -2.51
C LEU A 71 -6.80 -5.93 -3.64
N HIS A 72 -5.86 -5.41 -4.42
CA HIS A 72 -5.24 -6.21 -5.47
C HIS A 72 -4.51 -7.43 -4.87
N GLY A 73 -3.75 -7.21 -3.80
CA GLY A 73 -3.03 -8.29 -3.11
C GLY A 73 -3.98 -9.37 -2.60
N PHE A 74 -5.10 -8.95 -2.01
CA PHE A 74 -6.11 -9.88 -1.53
C PHE A 74 -6.65 -10.75 -2.67
N LYS A 75 -6.99 -10.13 -3.80
CA LYS A 75 -7.56 -10.85 -4.95
C LYS A 75 -6.57 -11.84 -5.55
N GLU A 76 -5.32 -11.45 -5.67
CA GLU A 76 -4.27 -12.34 -6.18
C GLU A 76 -4.04 -13.52 -5.24
N LEU A 77 -3.99 -13.25 -3.94
CA LEU A 77 -3.81 -14.28 -2.94
C LEU A 77 -5.00 -15.25 -2.93
N TYR A 78 -6.22 -14.72 -3.02
CA TYR A 78 -7.42 -15.52 -3.10
C TYR A 78 -7.38 -16.48 -4.30
N LYS A 79 -6.93 -15.96 -5.44
CA LYS A 79 -6.80 -16.73 -6.67
C LYS A 79 -5.81 -17.88 -6.50
N GLU A 80 -4.65 -17.61 -5.90
CA GLU A 80 -3.64 -18.63 -5.66
C GLU A 80 -4.11 -19.71 -4.68
N VAL A 81 -4.81 -19.32 -3.63
CA VAL A 81 -5.36 -20.27 -2.66
C VAL A 81 -6.41 -21.14 -3.32
N LYS A 82 -7.26 -20.55 -4.15
CA LYS A 82 -8.30 -21.28 -4.85
C LYS A 82 -7.69 -22.33 -5.80
N GLU A 83 -6.66 -21.95 -6.55
CA GLU A 83 -5.94 -22.84 -7.44
C GLU A 83 -5.30 -23.99 -6.68
N LEU A 84 -4.73 -23.72 -5.51
CA LEU A 84 -4.14 -24.72 -4.65
C LEU A 84 -5.17 -25.74 -4.18
N LYS A 85 -6.34 -25.25 -3.74
CA LYS A 85 -7.44 -26.14 -3.30
C LYS A 85 -7.95 -27.03 -4.41
N GLU A 86 -7.98 -26.54 -5.64
CA GLU A 86 -8.42 -27.32 -6.79
C GLU A 86 -7.45 -28.45 -7.15
N LYS A 87 -6.17 -28.31 -6.77
CA LYS A 87 -5.15 -29.33 -7.02
C LYS A 87 -5.11 -30.42 -5.95
N ILE A 88 -5.74 -30.21 -4.83
CA ILE A 88 -5.84 -31.17 -3.75
C ILE A 88 -7.08 -32.03 -3.96
#